data_473fdbc108029fe11f1cbd111bb7f331
#
_entry.id   473fdbc108029fe11f1cbd111bb7f331
#
_cell.length_a   1.000
_cell.length_b   1.000
_cell.length_c   1.000
_cell.angle_alpha   90.00
_cell.angle_beta   90.00
_cell.angle_gamma   90.00
#
_symmetry.space_group_name_H-M   'P 1'
#
loop_
_entity.id
_entity.type
_entity.pdbx_description
1 polymer ?
#
loop_
_entity_poly.entity_id
_entity_poly.type
_entity_poly.pdbx_seq_one_letter_code
_entity_poly.pdbx_strand_id
1 'polypeptide(L)'
;MGCSMGNKMLELKTGAWLGLQKNISWALLVALMAFVPFTLSAETSDNVPCSVKLKFEADQSGALVVYTLSMQVKNPTMRPIETVSALMYDLDGGSMGNTDAACRHNDTLLNGGDTGECSKVLQVVNSKLMEKLGNEMWTAIVNDQMAKFDRIASCKIVGFRYVQ
;
A
#
# COMPACT_ATOMS: atom_id res chain seq x y z
N MET A 1 34.93 39.43 -8.12
CA MET A 1 33.84 40.33 -7.75
C MET A 1 32.91 39.53 -6.86
N GLY A 2 32.94 39.46 -5.53
CA GLY A 2 33.33 40.39 -4.48
C GLY A 2 32.13 41.14 -3.95
N CYS A 3 31.47 40.60 -2.90
CA CYS A 3 30.74 41.33 -1.85
C CYS A 3 30.26 40.26 -0.83
N SER A 4 30.86 40.15 0.31
CA SER A 4 31.02 40.97 1.53
C SER A 4 29.83 40.91 2.47
N MET A 5 30.06 40.17 3.52
CA MET A 5 29.78 40.32 4.97
C MET A 5 28.73 41.33 5.43
N GLY A 6 27.90 40.92 6.36
CA GLY A 6 27.12 41.76 7.25
C GLY A 6 26.73 41.03 8.55
N ASN A 7 27.74 40.89 9.44
CA ASN A 7 27.55 40.56 10.86
C ASN A 7 26.81 41.73 11.54
N LYS A 8 25.75 41.47 12.26
CA LYS A 8 25.26 42.34 13.33
C LYS A 8 25.04 41.54 14.60
N MET A 9 26.05 41.63 15.47
CA MET A 9 25.95 41.47 16.91
C MET A 9 24.85 42.39 17.45
N LEU A 10 24.00 41.89 18.29
CA LEU A 10 23.17 42.67 19.19
C LEU A 10 23.40 42.18 20.61
N GLU A 11 23.86 43.15 21.41
CA GLU A 11 24.29 43.02 22.78
C GLU A 11 23.20 42.60 23.76
N LEU A 12 23.60 41.79 24.72
CA LEU A 12 22.88 41.55 25.99
C LEU A 12 22.78 42.83 26.82
N LYS A 13 21.61 43.22 27.20
CA LYS A 13 21.38 44.06 28.35
C LYS A 13 20.84 43.21 29.50
N THR A 14 21.71 43.00 30.46
CA THR A 14 21.42 42.51 31.81
C THR A 14 20.63 43.57 32.57
N GLY A 15 19.43 43.21 32.99
CA GLY A 15 18.65 43.98 33.95
C GLY A 15 18.27 43.07 35.13
N ALA A 16 19.02 43.22 36.20
CA ALA A 16 18.73 42.62 37.48
C ALA A 16 17.46 43.25 38.09
N TRP A 17 16.48 42.43 38.46
CA TRP A 17 15.48 42.77 39.47
C TRP A 17 15.41 41.66 40.50
N LEU A 18 15.94 41.96 41.66
CA LEU A 18 15.77 41.24 42.92
C LEU A 18 14.34 41.49 43.44
N GLY A 19 13.73 40.46 43.94
CA GLY A 19 12.75 40.58 45.01
C GLY A 19 11.36 40.07 44.71
N LEU A 20 11.00 38.97 45.15
CA LEU A 20 10.07 38.65 46.24
C LEU A 20 9.65 37.18 46.20
N GLN A 21 10.09 36.48 47.24
CA GLN A 21 9.59 35.13 47.58
C GLN A 21 8.08 35.15 47.71
N LYS A 22 7.40 34.22 47.06
CA LYS A 22 6.21 33.57 47.60
C LYS A 22 6.23 32.13 47.24
N ASN A 23 6.43 31.30 48.25
CA ASN A 23 6.28 29.87 48.28
C ASN A 23 4.88 29.49 47.77
N ILE A 24 4.77 29.12 46.55
CA ILE A 24 3.60 28.41 46.02
C ILE A 24 4.05 26.98 45.76
N SER A 25 3.47 26.12 46.60
CA SER A 25 3.68 24.69 46.68
C SER A 25 3.66 24.06 45.27
N TRP A 26 4.85 23.65 44.79
CA TRP A 26 5.07 22.96 43.53
C TRP A 26 4.62 21.48 43.57
N ALA A 27 4.00 21.08 44.69
CA ALA A 27 3.60 19.67 44.90
C ALA A 27 2.22 19.30 44.30
N LEU A 28 1.45 20.25 43.74
CA LEU A 28 0.09 19.98 43.23
C LEU A 28 -0.07 20.02 41.71
N LEU A 29 1.01 20.31 40.96
CA LEU A 29 0.96 20.39 39.48
C LEU A 29 1.54 19.16 38.74
N VAL A 30 2.14 18.22 39.46
CA VAL A 30 2.74 17.03 38.88
C VAL A 30 1.77 15.84 38.81
N ALA A 31 0.63 15.90 39.48
CA ALA A 31 -0.29 14.75 39.59
C ALA A 31 -1.39 14.69 38.52
N LEU A 32 -1.44 15.63 37.54
CA LEU A 32 -2.50 15.63 36.51
C LEU A 32 -2.04 15.28 35.10
N MET A 33 -0.78 14.85 34.93
CA MET A 33 -0.26 14.42 33.60
C MET A 33 -0.22 12.90 33.39
N ALA A 34 -0.81 12.13 34.27
CA ALA A 34 -0.82 10.68 34.11
C ALA A 34 -2.26 10.22 33.92
N PHE A 35 -2.69 10.10 32.70
CA PHE A 35 -3.73 9.20 32.19
C PHE A 35 -4.43 9.84 30.99
N VAL A 36 -3.67 10.14 29.94
CA VAL A 36 -4.26 10.13 28.61
C VAL A 36 -4.14 8.68 28.13
N PRO A 37 -5.21 7.90 28.07
CA PRO A 37 -5.14 6.62 27.39
C PRO A 37 -4.86 6.94 25.92
N PHE A 38 -3.63 6.69 25.48
CA PHE A 38 -3.34 6.56 24.05
C PHE A 38 -4.13 5.33 23.59
N THR A 39 -5.36 5.53 23.18
CA THR A 39 -6.02 4.59 22.29
C THR A 39 -5.26 4.62 20.98
N LEU A 40 -4.23 3.80 20.86
CA LEU A 40 -3.76 3.37 19.54
C LEU A 40 -4.95 2.64 18.90
N SER A 41 -5.80 3.40 18.21
CA SER A 41 -6.62 2.82 17.16
C SER A 41 -5.62 2.30 16.13
N ALA A 42 -5.35 1.00 16.16
CA ALA A 42 -4.81 0.32 15.01
C ALA A 42 -5.89 0.46 13.93
N GLU A 43 -5.82 1.52 13.13
CA GLU A 43 -6.45 1.55 11.83
C GLU A 43 -5.86 0.36 11.09
N THR A 44 -6.62 -0.73 11.05
CA THR A 44 -6.37 -1.78 10.07
C THR A 44 -6.55 -1.09 8.73
N SER A 45 -5.44 -0.65 8.16
CA SER A 45 -5.44 -0.10 6.81
C SER A 45 -5.89 -1.22 5.90
N ASP A 46 -7.17 -1.20 5.52
CA ASP A 46 -7.74 -2.11 4.54
C ASP A 46 -7.09 -1.91 3.16
N ASN A 47 -6.30 -0.84 3.01
CA ASN A 47 -5.53 -0.54 1.81
C ASN A 47 -4.17 -1.24 1.87
N VAL A 48 -3.91 -2.06 0.88
CA VAL A 48 -2.64 -2.77 0.69
C VAL A 48 -2.00 -2.36 -0.63
N PRO A 49 -0.67 -2.27 -0.71
CA PRO A 49 -0.01 -2.09 -1.99
C PRO A 49 -0.29 -3.30 -2.87
N CYS A 50 -0.66 -3.06 -4.10
CA CYS A 50 -0.81 -4.09 -5.11
C CYS A 50 -0.10 -3.69 -6.40
N SER A 51 0.27 -4.67 -7.19
CA SER A 51 0.95 -4.47 -8.46
C SER A 51 0.52 -5.52 -9.47
N VAL A 52 0.61 -5.18 -10.74
CA VAL A 52 0.38 -6.14 -11.81
C VAL A 52 1.73 -6.59 -12.35
N LYS A 53 1.94 -7.90 -12.36
CA LYS A 53 3.11 -8.56 -12.92
C LYS A 53 2.77 -9.09 -14.31
N LEU A 54 3.62 -8.81 -15.27
CA LEU A 54 3.54 -9.40 -16.61
C LEU A 54 4.45 -10.63 -16.65
N LYS A 55 3.90 -11.75 -17.13
CA LYS A 55 4.65 -12.99 -17.38
C LYS A 55 4.45 -13.44 -18.81
N PHE A 56 5.52 -13.92 -19.41
CA PHE A 56 5.45 -14.66 -20.67
C PHE A 56 5.37 -16.14 -20.35
N GLU A 57 4.35 -16.79 -20.85
CA GLU A 57 4.11 -18.22 -20.70
C GLU A 57 3.92 -18.84 -22.09
N ALA A 58 3.90 -20.14 -22.15
CA ALA A 58 3.56 -20.87 -23.37
C ALA A 58 2.65 -22.05 -23.02
N ASP A 59 1.64 -22.25 -23.83
CA ASP A 59 0.77 -23.42 -23.79
C ASP A 59 0.70 -24.12 -25.15
N GLN A 60 -0.20 -25.08 -25.31
CA GLN A 60 -0.42 -25.78 -26.56
C GLN A 60 -0.88 -24.86 -27.71
N SER A 61 -1.37 -23.66 -27.40
CA SER A 61 -1.83 -22.67 -28.36
C SER A 61 -0.76 -21.65 -28.75
N GLY A 62 0.45 -21.73 -28.17
CA GLY A 62 1.58 -20.84 -28.43
C GLY A 62 1.94 -19.96 -27.25
N ALA A 63 2.60 -18.83 -27.50
CA ALA A 63 3.02 -17.89 -26.48
C ALA A 63 1.82 -17.11 -25.90
N LEU A 64 1.86 -16.86 -24.61
CA LEU A 64 0.86 -16.08 -23.85
C LEU A 64 1.55 -14.94 -23.10
N VAL A 65 0.88 -13.81 -23.01
CA VAL A 65 1.21 -12.74 -22.06
C VAL A 65 0.13 -12.73 -20.99
N VAL A 66 0.53 -12.98 -19.76
CA VAL A 66 -0.36 -13.09 -18.59
C VAL A 66 -0.14 -11.91 -17.66
N TYR A 67 -1.20 -11.16 -17.41
CA TYR A 67 -1.22 -10.04 -16.44
C TYR A 67 -1.81 -10.54 -15.15
N THR A 68 -1.00 -10.55 -14.10
CA THR A 68 -1.40 -11.07 -12.79
C THR A 68 -1.31 -9.97 -11.74
N LEU A 69 -2.45 -9.60 -11.14
CA LEU A 69 -2.50 -8.79 -9.94
C LEU A 69 -1.92 -9.57 -8.77
N SER A 70 -1.07 -8.94 -7.98
CA SER A 70 -0.46 -9.51 -6.77
C SER A 70 -0.49 -8.51 -5.64
N MET A 71 -0.83 -8.97 -4.42
CA MET A 71 -0.84 -8.19 -3.20
C MET A 71 -0.46 -9.06 -2.01
N GLN A 72 0.19 -8.47 -1.00
CA GLN A 72 0.49 -9.13 0.26
C GLN A 72 -0.63 -8.85 1.25
N VAL A 73 -1.24 -9.89 1.80
CA VAL A 73 -2.38 -9.77 2.71
C VAL A 73 -2.06 -10.52 4.00
N LYS A 74 -2.27 -9.86 5.14
CA LYS A 74 -2.25 -10.51 6.45
C LYS A 74 -3.66 -10.99 6.77
N ASN A 75 -3.79 -12.25 7.15
CA ASN A 75 -5.06 -12.79 7.65
C ASN A 75 -5.28 -12.34 9.11
N PRO A 76 -6.21 -11.42 9.38
CA PRO A 76 -6.45 -10.93 10.74
C PRO A 76 -7.33 -11.87 11.57
N THR A 77 -7.82 -12.96 10.97
CA THR A 77 -8.77 -13.89 11.59
C THR A 77 -8.09 -15.19 12.02
N MET A 78 -8.81 -16.04 12.75
CA MET A 78 -8.35 -17.37 13.11
C MET A 78 -8.70 -18.45 12.08
N ARG A 79 -9.46 -18.09 11.03
CA ARG A 79 -9.91 -19.03 10.01
C ARG A 79 -9.04 -18.94 8.77
N PRO A 80 -8.71 -20.06 8.10
CA PRO A 80 -7.98 -20.02 6.84
C PRO A 80 -8.76 -19.27 5.76
N ILE A 81 -8.07 -18.34 5.07
CA ILE A 81 -8.62 -17.58 3.94
C ILE A 81 -8.23 -18.27 2.64
N GLU A 82 -9.22 -18.46 1.78
CA GLU A 82 -9.05 -18.95 0.42
C GLU A 82 -8.90 -17.81 -0.60
N THR A 83 -9.70 -16.75 -0.42
CA THR A 83 -9.82 -15.66 -1.38
C THR A 83 -10.08 -14.35 -0.67
N VAL A 84 -9.56 -13.24 -1.20
CA VAL A 84 -9.92 -11.88 -0.80
C VAL A 84 -10.63 -11.17 -1.93
N SER A 85 -11.66 -10.39 -1.60
CA SER A 85 -12.29 -9.45 -2.51
C SER A 85 -11.64 -8.09 -2.33
N ALA A 86 -11.14 -7.50 -3.42
CA ALA A 86 -10.43 -6.24 -3.39
C ALA A 86 -10.97 -5.25 -4.44
N LEU A 87 -11.03 -3.97 -4.06
CA LEU A 87 -11.23 -2.85 -4.97
C LEU A 87 -9.87 -2.29 -5.37
N MET A 88 -9.64 -2.08 -6.65
CA MET A 88 -8.42 -1.52 -7.20
C MET A 88 -8.58 -0.02 -7.41
N TYR A 89 -7.53 0.76 -7.09
CA TYR A 89 -7.50 2.20 -7.24
C TYR A 89 -6.24 2.64 -7.97
N ASP A 90 -6.36 3.71 -8.76
CA ASP A 90 -5.22 4.39 -9.37
C ASP A 90 -4.55 5.38 -8.40
N LEU A 91 -3.48 6.04 -8.86
CA LEU A 91 -2.74 7.02 -8.06
C LEU A 91 -3.58 8.24 -7.65
N ASP A 92 -4.62 8.57 -8.41
CA ASP A 92 -5.53 9.68 -8.16
C ASP A 92 -6.72 9.28 -7.25
N GLY A 93 -6.77 8.01 -6.82
CA GLY A 93 -7.85 7.45 -6.02
C GLY A 93 -9.09 7.07 -6.84
N GLY A 94 -9.00 7.07 -8.16
CA GLY A 94 -10.05 6.61 -9.06
C GLY A 94 -10.21 5.08 -9.00
N SER A 95 -11.45 4.60 -9.00
CA SER A 95 -11.73 3.15 -8.99
C SER A 95 -11.38 2.51 -10.33
N MET A 96 -10.54 1.48 -10.29
CA MET A 96 -10.13 0.67 -11.45
C MET A 96 -10.93 -0.64 -11.57
N GLY A 97 -11.88 -0.87 -10.66
CA GLY A 97 -12.72 -2.06 -10.61
C GLY A 97 -12.48 -2.91 -9.38
N ASN A 98 -13.10 -4.10 -9.36
CA ASN A 98 -12.98 -5.07 -8.27
C ASN A 98 -12.52 -6.43 -8.79
N THR A 99 -11.97 -7.24 -7.88
CA THR A 99 -11.57 -8.60 -8.20
C THR A 99 -11.52 -9.48 -6.95
N ASP A 100 -11.64 -10.79 -7.17
CA ASP A 100 -11.38 -11.81 -6.15
C ASP A 100 -10.02 -12.45 -6.43
N ALA A 101 -9.11 -12.34 -5.49
CA ALA A 101 -7.76 -12.87 -5.58
C ALA A 101 -7.59 -14.10 -4.66
N ALA A 102 -7.09 -15.19 -5.20
CA ALA A 102 -6.77 -16.40 -4.42
C ALA A 102 -5.53 -16.16 -3.57
N CYS A 103 -5.61 -16.51 -2.28
CA CYS A 103 -4.54 -16.30 -1.33
C CYS A 103 -3.78 -17.61 -1.04
N ARG A 104 -2.45 -17.50 -0.98
CA ARG A 104 -1.57 -18.62 -0.65
C ARG A 104 -0.44 -18.16 0.26
N HIS A 105 -0.05 -19.06 1.15
CA HIS A 105 1.17 -18.96 1.94
C HIS A 105 1.96 -20.25 1.75
N ASN A 106 3.13 -20.19 1.09
CA ASN A 106 3.94 -21.37 0.77
C ASN A 106 3.12 -22.51 0.12
N ASP A 107 2.35 -22.16 -0.94
CA ASP A 107 1.46 -23.07 -1.69
C ASP A 107 0.28 -23.67 -0.90
N THR A 108 0.11 -23.27 0.36
CA THR A 108 -1.03 -23.64 1.20
C THR A 108 -2.03 -22.50 1.33
N LEU A 109 -3.14 -22.74 2.00
CA LEU A 109 -4.11 -21.69 2.36
C LEU A 109 -3.47 -20.68 3.32
N LEU A 110 -3.96 -19.45 3.29
CA LEU A 110 -3.53 -18.40 4.20
C LEU A 110 -4.17 -18.60 5.59
N ASN A 111 -3.41 -19.20 6.51
CA ASN A 111 -3.88 -19.47 7.86
C ASN A 111 -4.02 -18.20 8.71
N GLY A 112 -4.70 -18.34 9.85
CA GLY A 112 -4.92 -17.23 10.78
C GLY A 112 -3.62 -16.64 11.31
N GLY A 113 -3.49 -15.33 11.22
CA GLY A 113 -2.29 -14.58 11.65
C GLY A 113 -1.17 -14.51 10.60
N ASP A 114 -1.16 -15.39 9.59
CA ASP A 114 -0.13 -15.43 8.56
C ASP A 114 -0.27 -14.27 7.56
N THR A 115 0.84 -13.95 6.91
CA THR A 115 0.88 -13.06 5.74
C THR A 115 1.21 -13.91 4.51
N GLY A 116 0.44 -13.73 3.44
CA GLY A 116 0.62 -14.47 2.20
C GLY A 116 0.35 -13.62 0.96
N GLU A 117 0.70 -14.18 -0.19
CA GLU A 117 0.42 -13.54 -1.47
C GLU A 117 -1.00 -13.91 -1.94
N CYS A 118 -1.79 -12.88 -2.26
CA CYS A 118 -3.08 -13.04 -2.94
C CYS A 118 -2.92 -12.57 -4.38
N SER A 119 -3.30 -13.43 -5.33
CA SER A 119 -3.10 -13.13 -6.74
C SER A 119 -4.32 -13.47 -7.60
N LYS A 120 -4.43 -12.76 -8.73
CA LYS A 120 -5.49 -12.95 -9.72
C LYS A 120 -4.97 -12.66 -11.12
N VAL A 121 -5.18 -13.58 -12.05
CA VAL A 121 -5.00 -13.31 -13.48
C VAL A 121 -6.10 -12.34 -13.92
N LEU A 122 -5.70 -11.14 -14.34
CA LEU A 122 -6.60 -10.10 -14.82
C LEU A 122 -6.90 -10.28 -16.31
N GLN A 123 -5.86 -10.61 -17.07
CA GLN A 123 -5.98 -10.79 -18.53
C GLN A 123 -4.89 -11.70 -19.08
N VAL A 124 -5.22 -12.35 -20.19
CA VAL A 124 -4.30 -13.14 -21.00
C VAL A 124 -4.39 -12.66 -22.44
N VAL A 125 -3.23 -12.35 -23.04
CA VAL A 125 -3.11 -12.02 -24.47
C VAL A 125 -2.41 -13.18 -25.18
N ASN A 126 -3.11 -13.84 -26.06
CA ASN A 126 -2.65 -15.04 -26.76
C ASN A 126 -1.96 -14.68 -28.08
N SER A 127 -0.93 -15.42 -28.46
CA SER A 127 -0.21 -15.29 -29.73
C SER A 127 -1.07 -15.53 -30.99
N LYS A 128 -2.23 -16.18 -30.87
CA LYS A 128 -3.20 -16.25 -31.96
C LYS A 128 -3.66 -14.89 -32.47
N LEU A 129 -3.61 -13.87 -31.64
CA LEU A 129 -3.81 -12.48 -32.08
C LEU A 129 -2.68 -12.01 -33.00
N MET A 130 -1.44 -12.42 -32.71
CA MET A 130 -0.27 -12.12 -33.56
C MET A 130 -0.41 -12.75 -34.95
N GLU A 131 -0.87 -13.98 -35.01
CA GLU A 131 -1.11 -14.68 -36.30
C GLU A 131 -2.19 -13.97 -37.13
N LYS A 132 -3.24 -13.45 -36.47
CA LYS A 132 -4.36 -12.78 -37.14
C LYS A 132 -4.12 -11.32 -37.52
N LEU A 133 -3.44 -10.59 -36.64
CA LEU A 133 -3.33 -9.12 -36.69
C LEU A 133 -1.89 -8.65 -37.00
N GLY A 134 -0.92 -9.55 -37.00
CA GLY A 134 0.50 -9.26 -37.15
C GLY A 134 1.17 -8.85 -35.81
N ASN A 135 2.51 -8.93 -35.84
CA ASN A 135 3.32 -8.71 -34.66
C ASN A 135 3.21 -7.29 -34.08
N GLU A 136 3.11 -6.27 -34.93
CA GLU A 136 3.00 -4.87 -34.52
C GLU A 136 1.71 -4.62 -33.70
N MET A 137 0.58 -5.11 -34.22
CA MET A 137 -0.71 -4.96 -33.53
C MET A 137 -0.75 -5.75 -32.23
N TRP A 138 -0.19 -6.97 -32.20
CA TRP A 138 -0.07 -7.75 -30.97
C TRP A 138 0.77 -7.02 -29.91
N THR A 139 1.92 -6.46 -30.31
CA THR A 139 2.78 -5.66 -29.43
C THR A 139 2.06 -4.42 -28.93
N ALA A 140 1.33 -3.73 -29.77
CA ALA A 140 0.53 -2.55 -29.38
C ALA A 140 -0.52 -2.93 -28.33
N ILE A 141 -1.24 -4.03 -28.50
CA ILE A 141 -2.23 -4.55 -27.53
C ILE A 141 -1.57 -4.88 -26.21
N VAL A 142 -0.42 -5.57 -26.20
CA VAL A 142 0.31 -5.90 -24.98
C VAL A 142 0.72 -4.64 -24.24
N ASN A 143 1.30 -3.65 -24.92
CA ASN A 143 1.72 -2.38 -24.33
C ASN A 143 0.55 -1.55 -23.78
N ASP A 144 -0.57 -1.51 -24.52
CA ASP A 144 -1.79 -0.81 -24.07
C ASP A 144 -2.35 -1.43 -22.76
N GLN A 145 -2.41 -2.77 -22.71
CA GLN A 145 -2.85 -3.44 -21.49
C GLN A 145 -1.88 -3.22 -20.32
N MET A 146 -0.58 -3.21 -20.57
CA MET A 146 0.43 -2.92 -19.55
C MET A 146 0.25 -1.50 -19.02
N ALA A 147 0.15 -0.49 -19.89
CA ALA A 147 -0.08 0.89 -19.52
C ALA A 147 -1.37 1.08 -18.70
N LYS A 148 -2.42 0.33 -19.04
CA LYS A 148 -3.67 0.34 -18.26
C LYS A 148 -3.48 -0.22 -16.85
N PHE A 149 -2.78 -1.35 -16.71
CA PHE A 149 -2.60 -2.01 -15.44
C PHE A 149 -1.53 -1.37 -14.55
N ASP A 150 -0.53 -0.70 -15.12
CA ASP A 150 0.47 0.08 -14.38
C ASP A 150 -0.15 1.26 -13.60
N ARG A 151 -1.35 1.67 -13.95
CA ARG A 151 -2.10 2.68 -13.20
C ARG A 151 -2.64 2.18 -11.87
N ILE A 152 -2.72 0.85 -11.65
CA ILE A 152 -3.18 0.28 -10.39
C ILE A 152 -2.11 0.53 -9.32
N ALA A 153 -2.44 1.38 -8.34
CA ALA A 153 -1.50 1.83 -7.31
C ALA A 153 -1.78 1.21 -5.94
N SER A 154 -3.06 0.93 -5.64
CA SER A 154 -3.46 0.37 -4.35
C SER A 154 -4.70 -0.51 -4.48
N CYS A 155 -4.84 -1.42 -3.52
CA CYS A 155 -6.00 -2.29 -3.40
C CYS A 155 -6.61 -2.16 -2.02
N LYS A 156 -7.93 -1.98 -1.94
CA LYS A 156 -8.68 -1.99 -0.69
C LYS A 156 -9.35 -3.35 -0.51
N ILE A 157 -9.00 -4.05 0.56
CA ILE A 157 -9.68 -5.30 0.91
C ILE A 157 -11.08 -4.98 1.42
N VAL A 158 -12.09 -5.60 0.83
CA VAL A 158 -13.50 -5.40 1.17
C VAL A 158 -14.18 -6.65 1.69
N GLY A 159 -13.52 -7.80 1.61
CA GLY A 159 -14.05 -9.04 2.14
C GLY A 159 -13.09 -10.21 2.06
N PHE A 160 -13.38 -11.24 2.86
CA PHE A 160 -12.66 -12.51 2.90
C PHE A 160 -13.60 -13.67 2.65
N ARG A 161 -13.18 -14.62 1.83
CA ARG A 161 -13.84 -15.91 1.69
C ARG A 161 -12.99 -16.97 2.41
N TYR A 162 -13.63 -17.66 3.34
CA TYR A 162 -13.03 -18.72 4.15
C TYR A 162 -13.31 -20.08 3.54
N VAL A 163 -12.43 -21.03 3.84
CA VAL A 163 -12.68 -22.44 3.52
C VAL A 163 -13.86 -22.95 4.34
N GLN A 164 -14.76 -23.66 3.68
CA GLN A 164 -15.92 -24.33 4.32
C GLN A 164 -15.50 -25.64 4.97
#